data_24675e6c6e50c86f6bb6f310a7182cde
#
_entry.id   24675e6c6e50c86f6bb6f310a7182cde
#
_cell.length_a   1.000
_cell.length_b   1.000
_cell.length_c   1.000
_cell.angle_alpha   90.00
_cell.angle_beta   90.00
_cell.angle_gamma   90.00
#
_symmetry.space_group_name_H-M   'P 1'
#
loop_
_entity.id
_entity.type
_entity.pdbx_description
1 polymer ?
#
loop_
_entity_poly.entity_id
_entity_poly.type
_entity_poly.pdbx_seq_one_letter_code
_entity_poly.pdbx_strand_id
1 'polypeptide(L)'
;MTDAVSTSVATTARSRDPLSFLAGEIEELKTKGLYRRLRVVQSEQRSRCVIDGREVITLSSNNYLGLNTHPKLRRAAIEAVERFGAGSGAVRTIAGTMSLHEELEARLATFKHVEAVLTFQSGFSCNTGVIPILAPEGAAIVSDSLNHAIAGSSTAAAA
;
A
#
# COMPACT_ATOMS: atom_id res chain seq x y z
N MET A 1 -34.61 -22.49 59.84
CA MET A 1 -33.75 -21.31 59.82
C MET A 1 -32.64 -21.61 58.84
N THR A 2 -32.82 -21.18 57.61
CA THR A 2 -31.84 -21.39 56.54
C THR A 2 -31.50 -20.01 55.98
N ASP A 3 -30.29 -19.56 56.32
CA ASP A 3 -29.75 -18.29 55.87
C ASP A 3 -29.41 -18.37 54.37
N ALA A 4 -30.02 -17.50 53.60
CA ALA A 4 -29.72 -17.29 52.18
C ALA A 4 -28.50 -16.37 52.06
N VAL A 5 -27.39 -16.90 51.61
CA VAL A 5 -26.19 -16.13 51.24
C VAL A 5 -26.45 -15.41 49.91
N SER A 6 -26.66 -14.12 49.98
CA SER A 6 -26.74 -13.24 48.80
C SER A 6 -25.35 -12.99 48.26
N THR A 7 -25.01 -13.62 47.13
CA THR A 7 -23.76 -13.38 46.43
C THR A 7 -23.95 -12.16 45.52
N SER A 8 -23.44 -11.01 45.95
CA SER A 8 -23.32 -9.80 45.15
C SER A 8 -22.31 -10.03 44.06
N VAL A 9 -22.78 -10.13 42.82
CA VAL A 9 -21.91 -10.13 41.61
C VAL A 9 -21.40 -8.71 41.42
N ALA A 10 -20.15 -8.51 41.73
CA ALA A 10 -19.43 -7.27 41.43
C ALA A 10 -19.43 -7.02 39.92
N THR A 11 -20.08 -5.94 39.51
CA THR A 11 -20.05 -5.43 38.12
C THR A 11 -18.61 -5.05 37.78
N THR A 12 -17.94 -5.88 37.01
CA THR A 12 -16.61 -5.61 36.49
C THR A 12 -16.62 -4.30 35.71
N ALA A 13 -15.81 -3.35 36.14
CA ALA A 13 -15.58 -2.08 35.46
C ALA A 13 -15.32 -2.35 33.97
N ARG A 14 -16.11 -1.70 33.09
CA ARG A 14 -15.90 -1.74 31.65
C ARG A 14 -14.44 -1.33 31.38
N SER A 15 -13.67 -2.24 30.82
CA SER A 15 -12.34 -1.96 30.29
C SER A 15 -12.45 -0.72 29.40
N ARG A 16 -11.67 0.32 29.69
CA ARG A 16 -11.60 1.50 28.81
C ARG A 16 -11.13 1.01 27.45
N ASP A 17 -11.90 1.31 26.42
CA ASP A 17 -11.47 1.02 25.04
C ASP A 17 -10.10 1.69 24.80
N PRO A 18 -9.04 0.91 24.55
CA PRO A 18 -7.69 1.43 24.37
C PRO A 18 -7.59 2.35 23.14
N LEU A 19 -8.55 2.29 22.23
CA LEU A 19 -8.59 3.09 21.00
C LEU A 19 -9.53 4.31 21.10
N SER A 20 -10.08 4.60 22.28
CA SER A 20 -11.00 5.73 22.48
C SER A 20 -10.42 7.09 22.09
N PHE A 21 -9.09 7.26 22.13
CA PHE A 21 -8.40 8.47 21.70
C PHE A 21 -8.58 8.78 20.21
N LEU A 22 -8.75 7.76 19.35
CA LEU A 22 -8.88 7.92 17.90
C LEU A 22 -10.07 8.79 17.49
N ALA A 23 -11.17 8.77 18.28
CA ALA A 23 -12.31 9.62 18.02
C ALA A 23 -11.94 11.10 18.13
N GLY A 24 -11.15 11.48 19.14
CA GLY A 24 -10.63 12.84 19.30
C GLY A 24 -9.72 13.27 18.16
N GLU A 25 -8.80 12.40 17.75
CA GLU A 25 -7.89 12.65 16.62
C GLU A 25 -8.65 12.89 15.31
N ILE A 26 -9.70 12.09 15.04
CA ILE A 26 -10.53 12.26 13.85
C ILE A 26 -11.26 13.62 13.86
N GLU A 27 -11.82 14.03 14.99
CA GLU A 27 -12.49 15.33 15.11
C GLU A 27 -11.50 16.49 14.96
N GLU A 28 -10.31 16.35 15.49
CA GLU A 28 -9.23 17.35 15.29
C GLU A 28 -8.86 17.48 13.81
N LEU A 29 -8.70 16.36 13.09
CA LEU A 29 -8.44 16.36 11.65
C LEU A 29 -9.58 17.04 10.86
N LYS A 30 -10.85 16.80 11.25
CA LYS A 30 -12.00 17.45 10.62
C LYS A 30 -11.99 18.95 10.88
N THR A 31 -11.74 19.38 12.12
CA THR A 31 -11.68 20.79 12.52
C THR A 31 -10.58 21.54 11.77
N LYS A 32 -9.43 20.90 11.58
CA LYS A 32 -8.30 21.44 10.81
C LYS A 32 -8.50 21.38 9.28
N GLY A 33 -9.59 20.80 8.78
CA GLY A 33 -9.82 20.60 7.34
C GLY A 33 -8.86 19.59 6.69
N LEU A 34 -8.20 18.77 7.50
CA LEU A 34 -7.21 17.78 7.05
C LEU A 34 -7.81 16.37 6.91
N TYR A 35 -9.04 16.17 7.38
CA TYR A 35 -9.72 14.88 7.23
C TYR A 35 -10.04 14.61 5.76
N ARG A 36 -9.47 13.56 5.20
CA ARG A 36 -9.68 13.16 3.81
C ARG A 36 -10.56 11.90 3.73
N ARG A 37 -11.77 12.07 3.22
CA ARG A 37 -12.63 10.93 2.89
C ARG A 37 -12.09 10.27 1.62
N LEU A 38 -11.98 8.93 1.65
CA LEU A 38 -11.65 8.15 0.46
C LEU A 38 -12.81 8.23 -0.55
N ARG A 39 -12.47 8.53 -1.80
CA ARG A 39 -13.43 8.59 -2.91
C ARG A 39 -13.58 7.20 -3.51
N VAL A 40 -14.80 6.82 -3.85
CA VAL A 40 -15.10 5.49 -4.39
C VAL A 40 -15.18 5.53 -5.90
N VAL A 41 -14.24 4.85 -6.57
CA VAL A 41 -14.23 4.67 -8.02
C VAL A 41 -15.15 3.50 -8.37
N GLN A 42 -16.16 3.73 -9.22
CA GLN A 42 -17.23 2.78 -9.52
C GLN A 42 -17.23 2.31 -10.99
N SER A 43 -16.23 2.69 -11.75
CA SER A 43 -16.05 2.27 -13.14
C SER A 43 -14.59 1.93 -13.42
N GLU A 44 -14.28 1.56 -14.65
CA GLU A 44 -12.89 1.49 -15.12
C GLU A 44 -12.21 2.86 -14.96
N GLN A 45 -10.95 2.84 -14.52
CA GLN A 45 -10.14 4.06 -14.41
C GLN A 45 -9.61 4.49 -15.77
N ARG A 46 -10.38 5.30 -16.45
CA ARG A 46 -10.03 5.99 -17.69
C ARG A 46 -9.96 7.50 -17.45
N SER A 47 -9.65 8.27 -18.47
CA SER A 47 -9.73 9.76 -18.42
C SER A 47 -11.12 10.27 -18.00
N ARG A 48 -12.18 9.52 -18.32
CA ARG A 48 -13.52 9.68 -17.76
C ARG A 48 -13.85 8.44 -16.95
N CYS A 49 -14.32 8.63 -15.73
CA CYS A 49 -14.72 7.54 -14.83
C CYS A 49 -15.85 8.00 -13.90
N VAL A 50 -16.48 7.05 -13.22
CA VAL A 50 -17.50 7.33 -12.21
C VAL A 50 -16.87 7.30 -10.83
N ILE A 51 -16.97 8.42 -10.11
CA ILE A 51 -16.51 8.57 -8.73
C ILE A 51 -17.67 9.09 -7.87
N ASP A 52 -17.99 8.39 -6.78
CA ASP A 52 -19.10 8.69 -5.88
C ASP A 52 -20.43 8.94 -6.63
N GLY A 53 -20.73 8.09 -7.61
CA GLY A 53 -21.96 8.14 -8.41
C GLY A 53 -22.00 9.23 -9.48
N ARG A 54 -20.89 9.94 -9.75
CA ARG A 54 -20.82 11.01 -10.77
C ARG A 54 -19.74 10.72 -11.80
N GLU A 55 -20.06 10.96 -13.06
CA GLU A 55 -19.04 10.97 -14.10
C GLU A 55 -18.12 12.18 -13.93
N VAL A 56 -16.81 11.93 -13.93
CA VAL A 56 -15.79 12.95 -13.76
C VAL A 56 -14.65 12.77 -14.77
N ILE A 57 -13.92 13.83 -15.05
CA ILE A 57 -12.64 13.79 -15.76
C ILE A 57 -11.55 13.63 -14.68
N THR A 58 -10.77 12.54 -14.77
CA THR A 58 -9.72 12.24 -13.80
C THR A 58 -8.40 12.82 -14.25
N LEU A 59 -7.87 13.78 -13.49
CA LEU A 59 -6.56 14.41 -13.71
C LEU A 59 -5.51 13.96 -12.69
N SER A 60 -5.89 13.13 -11.70
CA SER A 60 -5.05 12.72 -10.56
C SER A 60 -4.76 11.21 -10.55
N SER A 61 -4.63 10.60 -11.72
CA SER A 61 -4.34 9.18 -11.87
C SER A 61 -2.87 8.96 -12.22
N ASN A 62 -2.26 7.89 -11.68
CA ASN A 62 -0.93 7.42 -12.12
C ASN A 62 -0.98 6.61 -13.42
N ASN A 63 -2.15 6.37 -13.97
CA ASN A 63 -2.37 5.68 -15.23
C ASN A 63 -2.10 6.60 -16.45
N TYR A 64 -0.93 7.23 -16.49
CA TYR A 64 -0.59 8.26 -17.48
C TYR A 64 -0.76 7.82 -18.93
N LEU A 65 -0.49 6.55 -19.23
CA LEU A 65 -0.59 5.98 -20.58
C LEU A 65 -1.92 5.26 -20.83
N GLY A 66 -2.85 5.24 -19.88
CA GLY A 66 -4.15 4.58 -20.01
C GLY A 66 -4.05 3.05 -20.15
N LEU A 67 -2.96 2.44 -19.70
CA LEU A 67 -2.65 1.03 -19.96
C LEU A 67 -3.44 0.06 -19.08
N ASN A 68 -3.94 0.48 -17.93
CA ASN A 68 -4.67 -0.42 -17.01
C ASN A 68 -5.94 -1.03 -17.63
N THR A 69 -6.51 -0.40 -18.67
CA THR A 69 -7.68 -0.91 -19.40
C THR A 69 -7.35 -1.41 -20.81
N HIS A 70 -6.06 -1.45 -21.17
CA HIS A 70 -5.64 -1.86 -22.51
C HIS A 70 -5.94 -3.35 -22.77
N PRO A 71 -6.59 -3.72 -23.90
CA PRO A 71 -7.05 -5.08 -24.14
C PRO A 71 -5.96 -6.16 -24.07
N LYS A 72 -4.75 -5.85 -24.55
CA LYS A 72 -3.61 -6.78 -24.47
C LYS A 72 -3.16 -7.04 -23.03
N LEU A 73 -3.15 -6.00 -22.18
CA LEU A 73 -2.78 -6.16 -20.76
C LEU A 73 -3.84 -6.95 -20.00
N ARG A 74 -5.12 -6.66 -20.25
CA ARG A 74 -6.23 -7.44 -19.65
C ARG A 74 -6.15 -8.92 -20.01
N ARG A 75 -5.89 -9.24 -21.28
CA ARG A 75 -5.74 -10.61 -21.75
C ARG A 75 -4.54 -11.30 -21.08
N ALA A 76 -3.37 -10.65 -21.07
CA ALA A 76 -2.17 -11.19 -20.44
C ALA A 76 -2.38 -11.45 -18.94
N ALA A 77 -3.12 -10.57 -18.24
CA ALA A 77 -3.46 -10.78 -16.84
C ALA A 77 -4.36 -11.98 -16.63
N ILE A 78 -5.40 -12.18 -17.48
CA ILE A 78 -6.29 -13.32 -17.42
C ILE A 78 -5.50 -14.61 -17.66
N GLU A 79 -4.71 -14.68 -18.72
CA GLU A 79 -3.86 -15.83 -19.06
C GLU A 79 -2.87 -16.18 -17.94
N ALA A 80 -2.29 -15.16 -17.29
CA ALA A 80 -1.41 -15.36 -16.15
C ALA A 80 -2.14 -15.95 -14.95
N VAL A 81 -3.35 -15.46 -14.64
CA VAL A 81 -4.17 -16.00 -13.54
C VAL A 81 -4.60 -17.44 -13.83
N GLU A 82 -5.02 -17.75 -15.05
CA GLU A 82 -5.40 -19.11 -15.46
C GLU A 82 -4.23 -20.09 -15.35
N ARG A 83 -3.01 -19.66 -15.67
CA ARG A 83 -1.82 -20.50 -15.67
C ARG A 83 -1.15 -20.64 -14.31
N PHE A 84 -1.12 -19.58 -13.53
CA PHE A 84 -0.30 -19.48 -12.31
C PHE A 84 -1.10 -19.26 -11.03
N GLY A 85 -2.42 -19.02 -11.13
CA GLY A 85 -3.25 -18.61 -9.99
C GLY A 85 -3.18 -17.10 -9.70
N ALA A 86 -3.87 -16.68 -8.65
CA ALA A 86 -4.06 -15.26 -8.31
C ALA A 86 -2.85 -14.60 -7.63
N GLY A 87 -1.77 -15.32 -7.38
CA GLY A 87 -0.56 -14.80 -6.75
C GLY A 87 0.48 -15.86 -6.47
N SER A 88 1.62 -15.45 -5.91
CA SER A 88 2.78 -16.34 -5.70
C SER A 88 2.66 -17.25 -4.47
N GLY A 89 1.71 -17.03 -3.57
CA GLY A 89 1.51 -17.85 -2.36
C GLY A 89 2.62 -17.80 -1.31
N ALA A 90 3.77 -17.17 -1.60
CA ALA A 90 4.91 -17.05 -0.69
C ALA A 90 5.75 -15.80 -1.00
N VAL A 91 6.66 -15.44 -0.09
CA VAL A 91 7.63 -14.39 -0.31
C VAL A 91 8.70 -14.83 -1.30
N ARG A 92 9.27 -13.88 -2.05
CA ARG A 92 10.22 -14.14 -3.14
C ARG A 92 11.45 -14.94 -2.73
N THR A 93 11.97 -14.71 -1.53
CA THR A 93 13.17 -15.33 -1.01
C THR A 93 12.99 -16.79 -0.54
N ILE A 94 11.75 -17.26 -0.40
CA ILE A 94 11.49 -18.64 0.05
C ILE A 94 10.98 -19.49 -1.13
N ALA A 95 9.74 -19.28 -1.57
CA ALA A 95 9.11 -20.08 -2.64
C ALA A 95 8.17 -19.23 -3.51
N GLY A 96 8.31 -17.90 -3.49
CA GLY A 96 7.42 -16.96 -4.19
C GLY A 96 8.02 -16.34 -5.44
N THR A 97 9.24 -16.67 -5.85
CA THR A 97 9.81 -16.24 -7.12
C THR A 97 9.24 -17.11 -8.23
N MET A 98 8.41 -16.54 -9.06
CA MET A 98 7.78 -17.20 -10.20
C MET A 98 8.55 -16.87 -11.49
N SER A 99 8.44 -17.73 -12.50
CA SER A 99 9.03 -17.49 -13.83
C SER A 99 8.62 -16.15 -14.45
N LEU A 100 7.40 -15.67 -14.16
CA LEU A 100 6.93 -14.35 -14.59
C LEU A 100 7.72 -13.19 -13.97
N HIS A 101 8.21 -13.33 -12.75
CA HIS A 101 9.06 -12.31 -12.13
C HIS A 101 10.41 -12.24 -12.86
N GLU A 102 11.05 -13.39 -13.11
CA GLU A 102 12.34 -13.45 -13.79
C GLU A 102 12.25 -12.94 -15.24
N GLU A 103 11.19 -13.32 -15.96
CA GLU A 103 10.95 -12.83 -17.32
C GLU A 103 10.74 -11.32 -17.35
N LEU A 104 9.96 -10.76 -16.42
CA LEU A 104 9.76 -9.32 -16.31
C LEU A 104 11.07 -8.59 -15.99
N GLU A 105 11.84 -9.08 -15.02
CA GLU A 105 13.11 -8.48 -14.60
C GLU A 105 14.13 -8.50 -15.73
N ALA A 106 14.26 -9.60 -16.47
CA ALA A 106 15.14 -9.70 -17.64
C ALA A 106 14.72 -8.73 -18.76
N ARG A 107 13.44 -8.61 -19.05
CA ARG A 107 12.92 -7.66 -20.05
C ARG A 107 13.15 -6.21 -19.63
N LEU A 108 12.95 -5.90 -18.35
CA LEU A 108 13.22 -4.56 -17.81
C LEU A 108 14.71 -4.23 -17.83
N ALA A 109 15.59 -5.19 -17.49
CA ALA A 109 17.04 -5.01 -17.58
C ALA A 109 17.48 -4.67 -19.01
N THR A 110 16.97 -5.41 -19.99
CA THR A 110 17.21 -5.12 -21.41
C THR A 110 16.69 -3.73 -21.81
N PHE A 111 15.46 -3.40 -21.42
CA PHE A 111 14.84 -2.11 -21.76
C PHE A 111 15.57 -0.92 -21.12
N LYS A 112 16.08 -1.09 -19.92
CA LYS A 112 16.79 -0.04 -19.16
C LYS A 112 18.30 0.00 -19.44
N HIS A 113 18.81 -0.95 -20.21
CA HIS A 113 20.25 -1.10 -20.48
C HIS A 113 21.09 -1.22 -19.21
N VAL A 114 20.62 -2.04 -18.25
CA VAL A 114 21.29 -2.33 -16.97
C VAL A 114 21.56 -3.83 -16.85
N GLU A 115 22.50 -4.19 -15.99
CA GLU A 115 22.91 -5.59 -15.78
C GLU A 115 21.79 -6.43 -15.18
N ALA A 116 21.08 -5.89 -14.18
CA ALA A 116 20.01 -6.59 -13.48
C ALA A 116 18.90 -5.64 -13.02
N VAL A 117 17.71 -6.19 -12.78
CA VAL A 117 16.56 -5.50 -12.21
C VAL A 117 15.94 -6.39 -11.14
N LEU A 118 15.50 -5.80 -10.05
CA LEU A 118 14.67 -6.42 -9.03
C LEU A 118 13.35 -5.66 -8.94
N THR A 119 12.24 -6.38 -9.02
CA THR A 119 10.89 -5.81 -8.89
C THR A 119 10.36 -5.92 -7.47
N PHE A 120 9.61 -4.90 -7.04
CA PHE A 120 8.96 -4.80 -5.75
C PHE A 120 7.45 -4.63 -5.93
N GLN A 121 6.67 -4.98 -4.92
CA GLN A 121 5.21 -4.84 -4.92
C GLN A 121 4.74 -3.39 -5.05
N SER A 122 5.53 -2.44 -4.57
CA SER A 122 5.23 -1.01 -4.63
C SER A 122 6.50 -0.17 -4.57
N GLY A 123 6.42 1.10 -4.99
CA GLY A 123 7.49 2.07 -4.79
C GLY A 123 7.82 2.29 -3.31
N PHE A 124 6.83 2.17 -2.42
CA PHE A 124 7.07 2.22 -0.99
C PHE A 124 7.99 1.08 -0.53
N SER A 125 7.65 -0.16 -0.85
CA SER A 125 8.47 -1.33 -0.50
C SER A 125 9.86 -1.27 -1.11
N CYS A 126 9.98 -0.75 -2.34
CA CYS A 126 11.26 -0.54 -2.99
C CYS A 126 12.15 0.44 -2.20
N ASN A 127 11.63 1.63 -1.88
CA ASN A 127 12.42 2.64 -1.17
C ASN A 127 12.75 2.22 0.26
N THR A 128 11.81 1.64 1.01
CA THR A 128 12.06 1.17 2.37
C THR A 128 13.03 -0.01 2.43
N GLY A 129 13.10 -0.81 1.37
CA GLY A 129 14.05 -1.93 1.28
C GLY A 129 15.44 -1.54 0.78
N VAL A 130 15.52 -0.63 -0.19
CA VAL A 130 16.78 -0.31 -0.89
C VAL A 130 17.56 0.81 -0.19
N ILE A 131 16.89 1.86 0.26
CA ILE A 131 17.58 3.03 0.85
C ILE A 131 18.44 2.66 2.07
N PRO A 132 17.95 1.89 3.06
CA PRO A 132 18.77 1.49 4.20
C PRO A 132 19.99 0.63 3.83
N ILE A 133 19.90 -0.15 2.76
CA ILE A 133 21.02 -0.98 2.28
C ILE A 133 22.11 -0.11 1.64
N LEU A 134 21.71 0.92 0.88
CA LEU A 134 22.63 1.82 0.19
C LEU A 134 23.21 2.89 1.10
N ALA A 135 22.53 3.20 2.20
CA ALA A 135 22.96 4.19 3.20
C ALA A 135 23.10 3.49 4.57
N PRO A 136 24.21 2.75 4.82
CA PRO A 136 24.46 2.11 6.08
C PRO A 136 24.68 3.14 7.21
N GLU A 137 24.77 2.66 8.44
CA GLU A 137 25.00 3.50 9.63
C GLU A 137 26.18 4.45 9.41
N GLY A 138 25.97 5.73 9.71
CA GLY A 138 26.94 6.81 9.49
C GLY A 138 26.94 7.42 8.09
N ALA A 139 26.14 6.91 7.16
CA ALA A 139 25.97 7.55 5.85
C ALA A 139 25.08 8.79 5.94
N ALA A 140 25.41 9.82 5.15
CA ALA A 140 24.57 11.00 5.02
C ALA A 140 23.62 10.86 3.84
N ILE A 141 22.33 11.11 4.06
CA ILE A 141 21.30 11.16 3.00
C ILE A 141 20.91 12.63 2.78
N VAL A 142 21.21 13.15 1.59
CA VAL A 142 20.82 14.51 1.20
C VAL A 142 19.52 14.43 0.41
N SER A 143 18.49 15.13 0.88
CA SER A 143 17.14 15.09 0.32
C SER A 143 16.53 16.49 0.24
N ASP A 144 15.68 16.74 -0.76
CA ASP A 144 14.85 17.92 -0.84
C ASP A 144 13.77 17.91 0.26
N SER A 145 13.39 19.08 0.76
CA SER A 145 12.34 19.24 1.78
C SER A 145 10.94 18.84 1.29
N LEU A 146 10.69 18.87 0.00
CA LEU A 146 9.40 18.55 -0.63
C LEU A 146 9.37 17.17 -1.31
N ASN A 147 10.31 16.29 -1.00
CA ASN A 147 10.28 14.94 -1.51
C ASN A 147 9.03 14.18 -1.08
N HIS A 148 8.68 13.17 -1.85
CA HIS A 148 7.57 12.27 -1.51
C HIS A 148 7.76 11.68 -0.10
N ALA A 149 6.68 11.55 0.67
CA ALA A 149 6.71 11.08 2.07
C ALA A 149 7.45 9.74 2.27
N ILE A 150 7.54 8.90 1.24
CA ILE A 150 8.31 7.65 1.24
C ILE A 150 9.79 7.90 1.51
N ALA A 151 10.38 8.95 0.95
CA ALA A 151 11.78 9.28 1.16
C ALA A 151 12.06 9.58 2.64
N GLY A 152 11.18 10.37 3.29
CA GLY A 152 11.29 10.70 4.72
C GLY A 152 11.17 9.48 5.65
N SER A 153 10.25 8.56 5.36
CA SER A 153 10.08 7.35 6.17
C SER A 153 11.25 6.36 6.01
N SER A 154 11.86 6.32 4.82
CA SER A 154 13.01 5.45 4.56
C SER A 154 14.29 5.97 5.19
N THR A 155 14.46 7.29 5.31
CA THR A 155 15.59 7.89 6.01
C THR A 155 15.51 7.70 7.52
N ALA A 156 14.31 7.74 8.11
CA ALA A 156 14.10 7.44 9.53
C ALA A 156 14.40 5.98 9.89
N ALA A 157 14.29 5.05 8.94
CA ALA A 157 14.62 3.64 9.15
C ALA A 157 16.14 3.35 9.02
N ALA A 158 16.91 4.28 8.44
CA ALA A 158 18.37 4.18 8.26
C ALA A 158 19.16 4.87 9.38
N ALA A 159 18.50 5.62 10.28
CA ALA A 159 19.07 6.30 11.44
C ALA A 159 18.83 5.50 12.73
#